data_1cad56ee11bdf2d6fe2a51ba0d0178ba
#
_entry.id   1cad56ee11bdf2d6fe2a51ba0d0178ba
#
_cell.length_a   1.000
_cell.length_b   1.000
_cell.length_c   1.000
_cell.angle_alpha   90.00
_cell.angle_beta   90.00
_cell.angle_gamma   90.00
#
_symmetry.space_group_name_H-M   'P 1'
#
loop_
_entity.id
_entity.type
_entity.pdbx_description
1 polymer ?
#
loop_
_entity_poly.entity_id
_entity_poly.type
_entity_poly.pdbx_seq_one_letter_code
_entity_poly.pdbx_strand_id
1 'polypeptide(L)'
;TYVWNMFDFGARGRNEAGDPGKNHKGLVTFDRKTRKDAYWLYASYWRKKSFVYIAGRRYRNRVEEETEVKVYSNSSEVELSVDGRSLGRKKGSNVFTFSFKITGSHVVTAKNVEGDVDSIELEKVAAPDPSYFIPGSKVVNWFDRKESEDDEFLSINSTLGEIEATEEGRK
;
A
#
# COMPACT_ATOMS: atom_id res chain seq x y z
N THR A 1 17.77 9.45 -1.77
CA THR A 1 16.87 8.45 -1.16
C THR A 1 16.11 7.74 -2.27
N TYR A 2 16.08 6.42 -2.22
CA TYR A 2 15.37 5.57 -3.18
C TYR A 2 14.35 4.72 -2.44
N VAL A 3 13.19 4.47 -3.07
CA VAL A 3 12.17 3.58 -2.53
C VAL A 3 12.35 2.20 -3.13
N TRP A 4 12.47 1.21 -2.30
CA TRP A 4 12.39 -0.18 -2.67
C TRP A 4 10.98 -0.71 -2.33
N ASN A 5 10.11 -0.93 -3.30
CA ASN A 5 10.30 -0.95 -4.73
C ASN A 5 9.10 -0.25 -5.42
N MET A 6 9.23 0.17 -6.67
CA MET A 6 8.12 0.79 -7.41
C MET A 6 6.98 -0.19 -7.64
N PHE A 7 7.27 -1.46 -7.93
CA PHE A 7 6.28 -2.48 -8.25
C PHE A 7 6.43 -3.71 -7.35
N ASP A 8 5.33 -4.40 -7.10
CA ASP A 8 5.41 -5.79 -6.63
C ASP A 8 6.14 -6.63 -7.67
N PHE A 9 6.88 -7.62 -7.23
CA PHE A 9 7.75 -8.41 -8.11
C PHE A 9 7.74 -9.89 -7.75
N GLY A 10 8.16 -10.73 -8.71
CA GLY A 10 8.34 -12.15 -8.49
C GLY A 10 9.47 -12.42 -7.50
N ALA A 11 9.22 -13.31 -6.54
CA ALA A 11 10.20 -13.73 -5.54
C ALA A 11 9.91 -15.19 -5.15
N ARG A 12 10.55 -16.13 -5.83
CA ARG A 12 10.26 -17.58 -5.76
C ARG A 12 10.18 -18.12 -4.32
N GLY A 13 11.04 -17.65 -3.44
CA GLY A 13 11.07 -18.11 -2.05
C GLY A 13 10.10 -17.42 -1.10
N ARG A 14 9.19 -16.57 -1.58
CA ARG A 14 8.27 -15.81 -0.76
C ARG A 14 6.83 -16.29 -0.91
N ASN A 15 6.11 -16.22 0.22
CA ASN A 15 4.67 -16.40 0.27
C ASN A 15 4.14 -15.30 1.18
N GLU A 16 3.87 -14.13 0.61
CA GLU A 16 3.34 -12.99 1.35
C GLU A 16 1.82 -12.92 1.13
N ALA A 17 1.07 -12.81 2.22
CA ALA A 17 -0.38 -12.70 2.18
C ALA A 17 -1.10 -13.87 1.47
N GLY A 18 -0.53 -15.07 1.51
CA GLY A 18 -1.10 -16.24 0.83
C GLY A 18 -0.90 -16.24 -0.70
N ASP A 19 -0.01 -15.40 -1.23
CA ASP A 19 0.30 -15.27 -2.66
C ASP A 19 1.72 -15.81 -2.94
N PRO A 20 1.88 -17.10 -3.24
CA PRO A 20 3.19 -17.72 -3.42
C PRO A 20 3.97 -17.10 -4.59
N GLY A 21 5.28 -16.98 -4.43
CA GLY A 21 6.18 -16.50 -5.47
C GLY A 21 6.13 -15.01 -5.72
N LYS A 22 5.49 -14.23 -4.85
CA LYS A 22 5.39 -12.77 -4.97
C LYS A 22 5.88 -12.03 -3.74
N ASN A 23 6.39 -10.83 -3.97
CA ASN A 23 6.75 -9.85 -2.97
C ASN A 23 5.87 -8.62 -3.11
N HIS A 24 5.16 -8.25 -2.03
CA HIS A 24 4.20 -7.15 -2.02
C HIS A 24 4.77 -5.81 -1.52
N LYS A 25 6.08 -5.62 -1.55
CA LYS A 25 6.73 -4.37 -1.10
C LYS A 25 6.64 -3.21 -2.11
N GLY A 26 6.07 -3.45 -3.29
CA GLY A 26 5.89 -2.42 -4.30
C GLY A 26 4.90 -1.33 -3.90
N LEU A 27 5.09 -0.13 -4.43
CA LEU A 27 4.12 0.97 -4.36
C LEU A 27 2.93 0.74 -5.29
N VAL A 28 3.10 -0.09 -6.32
CA VAL A 28 2.09 -0.47 -7.31
C VAL A 28 1.98 -1.99 -7.31
N THR A 29 0.76 -2.50 -7.47
CA THR A 29 0.49 -3.94 -7.49
C THR A 29 1.23 -4.68 -8.61
N PHE A 30 1.35 -6.01 -8.47
CA PHE A 30 2.06 -6.88 -9.40
C PHE A 30 1.54 -6.76 -10.85
N ASP A 31 0.22 -6.63 -11.01
CA ASP A 31 -0.45 -6.45 -12.31
C ASP A 31 -0.34 -5.02 -12.89
N ARG A 32 0.36 -4.11 -12.19
CA ARG A 32 0.55 -2.70 -12.55
C ARG A 32 -0.71 -1.83 -12.55
N LYS A 33 -1.85 -2.35 -12.12
CA LYS A 33 -3.14 -1.64 -12.23
C LYS A 33 -3.44 -0.73 -11.05
N THR A 34 -3.00 -1.10 -9.84
CA THR A 34 -3.37 -0.38 -8.63
C THR A 34 -2.17 0.30 -7.99
N ARG A 35 -2.25 1.60 -7.79
CA ARG A 35 -1.36 2.36 -6.93
C ARG A 35 -1.82 2.21 -5.49
N LYS A 36 -0.95 1.68 -4.63
CA LYS A 36 -1.26 1.48 -3.20
C LYS A 36 -1.22 2.80 -2.45
N ASP A 37 -1.75 2.85 -1.22
CA ASP A 37 -1.73 4.06 -0.39
C ASP A 37 -0.32 4.62 -0.20
N ALA A 38 0.68 3.75 -0.06
CA ALA A 38 2.08 4.14 0.03
C ALA A 38 2.56 4.95 -1.21
N TYR A 39 2.08 4.64 -2.44
CA TYR A 39 2.37 5.43 -3.63
C TYR A 39 1.92 6.88 -3.45
N TRP A 40 0.71 7.08 -2.94
CA TRP A 40 0.13 8.41 -2.77
C TRP A 40 0.78 9.17 -1.62
N LEU A 41 1.21 8.45 -0.56
CA LEU A 41 2.01 9.04 0.50
C LEU A 41 3.33 9.60 -0.05
N TYR A 42 4.09 8.81 -0.82
CA TYR A 42 5.31 9.33 -1.47
C TYR A 42 5.02 10.44 -2.47
N ALA A 43 3.92 10.35 -3.24
CA ALA A 43 3.50 11.39 -4.15
C ALA A 43 3.26 12.72 -3.42
N SER A 44 2.76 12.71 -2.17
CA SER A 44 2.55 13.93 -1.39
C SER A 44 3.85 14.68 -1.08
N TYR A 45 4.99 13.99 -1.04
CA TYR A 45 6.31 14.60 -0.84
C TYR A 45 7.02 15.00 -2.14
N TRP A 46 6.76 14.26 -3.23
CA TRP A 46 7.62 14.36 -4.43
C TRP A 46 6.93 14.95 -5.64
N ARG A 47 5.60 14.92 -5.69
CA ARG A 47 4.84 15.41 -6.83
C ARG A 47 4.74 16.93 -6.81
N LYS A 48 4.99 17.59 -7.96
CA LYS A 48 4.86 19.05 -8.11
C LYS A 48 3.42 19.49 -8.37
N LYS A 49 2.66 18.70 -9.17
CA LYS A 49 1.25 18.98 -9.45
C LYS A 49 0.42 18.66 -8.22
N SER A 50 -0.47 19.58 -7.83
CA SER A 50 -1.38 19.39 -6.71
C SER A 50 -2.25 18.14 -6.88
N PHE A 51 -2.64 17.55 -5.77
CA PHE A 51 -3.60 16.46 -5.70
C PHE A 51 -4.13 16.29 -4.27
N VAL A 52 -5.23 15.57 -4.17
CA VAL A 52 -5.76 15.05 -2.91
C VAL A 52 -6.11 13.57 -3.12
N TYR A 53 -5.89 12.75 -2.10
CA TYR A 53 -6.17 11.32 -2.14
C TYR A 53 -6.59 10.82 -0.76
N ILE A 54 -7.76 10.21 -0.65
CA ILE A 54 -8.23 9.58 0.57
C ILE A 54 -7.68 8.15 0.62
N ALA A 55 -6.89 7.85 1.65
CA ALA A 55 -6.28 6.54 1.86
C ALA A 55 -7.29 5.52 2.42
N GLY A 56 -6.94 4.24 2.34
CA GLY A 56 -7.76 3.14 2.87
C GLY A 56 -8.96 2.79 2.01
N ARG A 57 -8.93 3.07 0.71
CA ARG A 57 -10.05 2.86 -0.24
C ARG A 57 -10.60 1.45 -0.26
N ARG A 58 -9.80 0.43 0.00
CA ARG A 58 -10.24 -0.98 0.07
C ARG A 58 -10.86 -1.35 1.40
N TYR A 59 -10.55 -0.61 2.47
CA TYR A 59 -11.11 -0.79 3.79
C TYR A 59 -12.40 0.03 3.92
N ARG A 60 -13.42 -0.31 3.12
CA ARG A 60 -14.72 0.38 3.08
C ARG A 60 -15.58 0.05 4.29
N ASN A 61 -15.64 -1.24 4.64
CA ASN A 61 -16.48 -1.76 5.71
C ASN A 61 -15.80 -1.53 7.05
N ARG A 62 -16.40 -0.73 7.90
CA ARG A 62 -15.86 -0.27 9.18
C ARG A 62 -16.67 -0.84 10.33
N VAL A 63 -15.99 -1.46 11.29
CA VAL A 63 -16.63 -2.02 12.49
C VAL A 63 -16.53 -1.11 13.71
N GLU A 64 -15.63 -0.14 13.69
CA GLU A 64 -15.47 0.87 14.73
C GLU A 64 -16.64 1.86 14.74
N GLU A 65 -16.94 2.45 15.90
CA GLU A 65 -17.95 3.52 16.03
C GLU A 65 -17.42 4.87 15.57
N GLU A 66 -16.13 5.11 15.81
CA GLU A 66 -15.41 6.29 15.34
C GLU A 66 -14.35 5.84 14.34
N THR A 67 -14.45 6.34 13.12
CA THR A 67 -13.53 5.98 12.05
C THR A 67 -12.55 7.09 11.74
N GLU A 68 -11.28 6.70 11.54
CA GLU A 68 -10.23 7.60 11.10
C GLU A 68 -10.12 7.60 9.59
N VAL A 69 -9.98 8.79 8.99
CA VAL A 69 -9.76 8.99 7.56
C VAL A 69 -8.45 9.74 7.37
N LYS A 70 -7.50 9.13 6.68
CA LYS A 70 -6.24 9.76 6.28
C LYS A 70 -6.35 10.28 4.86
N VAL A 71 -5.91 11.52 4.66
CA VAL A 71 -5.85 12.15 3.34
C VAL A 71 -4.40 12.51 3.04
N TYR A 72 -3.92 12.10 1.88
CA TYR A 72 -2.60 12.48 1.37
C TYR A 72 -2.75 13.60 0.35
N SER A 73 -2.00 14.67 0.54
CA SER A 73 -1.99 15.83 -0.35
C SER A 73 -0.67 16.58 -0.24
N ASN A 74 -0.21 17.17 -1.33
CA ASN A 74 0.90 18.12 -1.32
C ASN A 74 0.45 19.58 -1.17
N SER A 75 -0.82 19.79 -0.83
CA SER A 75 -1.41 21.10 -0.51
C SER A 75 -1.15 21.50 0.94
N SER A 76 -1.25 22.80 1.23
CA SER A 76 -1.11 23.33 2.59
C SER A 76 -2.34 23.21 3.46
N GLU A 77 -3.52 22.92 2.86
CA GLU A 77 -4.78 22.79 3.58
C GLU A 77 -5.70 21.81 2.85
N VAL A 78 -6.40 20.99 3.64
CA VAL A 78 -7.42 20.04 3.17
C VAL A 78 -8.68 20.18 4.00
N GLU A 79 -9.83 20.20 3.33
CA GLU A 79 -11.16 20.09 3.92
C GLU A 79 -11.69 18.67 3.72
N LEU A 80 -12.29 18.09 4.76
CA LEU A 80 -13.03 16.84 4.65
C LEU A 80 -14.52 17.10 4.89
N SER A 81 -15.35 16.48 4.08
CA SER A 81 -16.81 16.46 4.25
C SER A 81 -17.35 15.04 4.25
N VAL A 82 -18.44 14.82 4.97
CA VAL A 82 -19.20 13.57 5.02
C VAL A 82 -20.63 13.88 4.62
N ASP A 83 -21.14 13.24 3.58
CA ASP A 83 -22.47 13.46 3.01
C ASP A 83 -22.75 14.96 2.72
N GLY A 84 -21.73 15.65 2.22
CA GLY A 84 -21.78 17.08 1.91
C GLY A 84 -21.65 18.01 3.11
N ARG A 85 -21.62 17.49 4.36
CA ARG A 85 -21.40 18.30 5.57
C ARG A 85 -19.91 18.37 5.89
N SER A 86 -19.35 19.58 5.96
CA SER A 86 -17.94 19.78 6.32
C SER A 86 -17.65 19.34 7.74
N LEU A 87 -16.58 18.57 7.93
CA LEU A 87 -15.97 18.28 9.22
C LEU A 87 -14.89 19.32 9.59
N GLY A 88 -14.65 20.28 8.72
CA GLY A 88 -13.69 21.34 8.89
C GLY A 88 -12.45 21.19 8.00
N ARG A 89 -11.55 22.14 8.15
CA ARG A 89 -10.30 22.25 7.42
C ARG A 89 -9.11 22.03 8.34
N LYS A 90 -8.11 21.36 7.81
CA LYS A 90 -6.82 21.20 8.51
C LYS A 90 -5.70 21.77 7.67
N LYS A 91 -4.88 22.61 8.31
CA LYS A 91 -3.61 23.09 7.76
C LYS A 91 -2.50 22.13 8.13
N GLY A 92 -1.59 21.91 7.21
CA GLY A 92 -0.49 20.98 7.41
C GLY A 92 0.25 20.67 6.12
N SER A 93 0.85 19.50 6.07
CA SER A 93 1.54 19.00 4.88
C SER A 93 1.45 17.49 4.81
N ASN A 94 1.34 16.96 3.62
CA ASN A 94 1.46 15.57 3.23
C ASN A 94 0.41 14.62 3.79
N VAL A 95 0.10 14.65 5.10
CA VAL A 95 -0.84 13.75 5.76
C VAL A 95 -1.81 14.54 6.63
N PHE A 96 -3.10 14.41 6.33
CA PHE A 96 -4.18 15.05 7.09
C PHE A 96 -5.09 13.95 7.65
N THR A 97 -5.32 13.96 8.94
CA THR A 97 -6.12 12.93 9.62
C THR A 97 -7.39 13.55 10.18
N PHE A 98 -8.54 12.95 9.87
CA PHE A 98 -9.85 13.33 10.37
C PHE A 98 -10.51 12.12 11.02
N SER A 99 -11.44 12.38 11.95
CA SER A 99 -12.26 11.32 12.57
C SER A 99 -13.71 11.73 12.60
N PHE A 100 -14.61 10.76 12.47
CA PHE A 100 -16.05 10.98 12.64
C PHE A 100 -16.75 9.69 13.10
N LYS A 101 -17.93 9.84 13.72
CA LYS A 101 -18.79 8.70 14.05
C LYS A 101 -19.46 8.16 12.80
N ILE A 102 -19.24 6.87 12.51
CA ILE A 102 -19.82 6.20 11.36
C ILE A 102 -21.05 5.40 11.79
N THR A 103 -22.20 5.62 11.15
CA THR A 103 -23.51 5.03 11.56
C THR A 103 -24.22 4.28 10.44
N GLY A 104 -23.66 4.25 9.25
CA GLY A 104 -24.25 3.63 8.05
C GLY A 104 -23.33 3.82 6.87
N SER A 105 -23.90 3.96 5.69
CA SER A 105 -23.15 4.30 4.46
C SER A 105 -22.97 5.81 4.36
N HIS A 106 -21.75 6.23 4.10
CA HIS A 106 -21.37 7.64 3.99
C HIS A 106 -20.49 7.87 2.77
N VAL A 107 -20.71 9.01 2.09
CA VAL A 107 -19.79 9.54 1.07
C VAL A 107 -18.82 10.51 1.74
N VAL A 108 -17.55 10.16 1.76
CA VAL A 108 -16.48 11.00 2.31
C VAL A 108 -15.76 11.68 1.17
N THR A 109 -15.68 13.00 1.22
CA THR A 109 -15.05 13.83 0.17
C THR A 109 -13.98 14.71 0.78
N ALA A 110 -12.77 14.66 0.20
CA ALA A 110 -11.68 15.56 0.53
C ALA A 110 -11.45 16.57 -0.59
N LYS A 111 -11.18 17.81 -0.22
CA LYS A 111 -10.87 18.91 -1.16
C LYS A 111 -9.67 19.69 -0.65
N ASN A 112 -8.73 20.01 -1.53
CA ASN A 112 -7.61 20.90 -1.21
C ASN A 112 -7.90 22.35 -1.65
N VAL A 113 -7.00 23.28 -1.31
CA VAL A 113 -7.17 24.71 -1.67
C VAL A 113 -7.00 24.97 -3.17
N GLU A 114 -6.31 24.12 -3.89
CA GLU A 114 -6.13 24.19 -5.34
C GLU A 114 -7.37 23.70 -6.12
N GLY A 115 -8.35 23.12 -5.42
CA GLY A 115 -9.61 22.66 -6.00
C GLY A 115 -9.62 21.21 -6.45
N ASP A 116 -8.55 20.43 -6.19
CA ASP A 116 -8.58 18.98 -6.41
C ASP A 116 -9.55 18.32 -5.42
N VAL A 117 -10.29 17.33 -5.90
CA VAL A 117 -11.32 16.62 -5.11
C VAL A 117 -11.12 15.12 -5.25
N ASP A 118 -11.34 14.42 -4.15
CA ASP A 118 -11.36 12.97 -4.10
C ASP A 118 -12.49 12.49 -3.19
N SER A 119 -13.12 11.37 -3.55
CA SER A 119 -14.26 10.83 -2.79
C SER A 119 -14.15 9.30 -2.67
N ILE A 120 -14.60 8.80 -1.53
CA ILE A 120 -14.79 7.37 -1.25
C ILE A 120 -16.11 7.13 -0.54
N GLU A 121 -16.58 5.90 -0.60
CA GLU A 121 -17.71 5.44 0.22
C GLU A 121 -17.17 4.61 1.39
N LEU A 122 -17.70 4.84 2.58
CA LEU A 122 -17.45 4.04 3.78
C LEU A 122 -18.78 3.53 4.31
N GLU A 123 -18.80 2.34 4.90
CA GLU A 123 -19.98 1.70 5.43
C GLU A 123 -19.73 1.11 6.82
N LYS A 124 -20.62 1.41 7.77
CA LYS A 124 -20.64 0.77 9.08
C LYS A 124 -21.23 -0.61 8.96
N VAL A 125 -20.46 -1.61 9.38
CA VAL A 125 -20.87 -3.02 9.41
C VAL A 125 -20.79 -3.59 10.83
N ALA A 126 -21.60 -4.62 11.09
CA ALA A 126 -21.64 -5.26 12.41
C ALA A 126 -20.45 -6.21 12.66
N ALA A 127 -19.89 -6.80 11.59
CA ALA A 127 -18.79 -7.74 11.68
C ALA A 127 -17.68 -7.40 10.69
N PRO A 128 -16.41 -7.71 11.01
CA PRO A 128 -15.29 -7.48 10.10
C PRO A 128 -15.48 -8.23 8.78
N ASP A 129 -15.12 -7.59 7.68
CA ASP A 129 -15.08 -8.22 6.36
C ASP A 129 -13.91 -9.21 6.30
N PRO A 130 -14.18 -10.52 6.08
CA PRO A 130 -13.12 -11.53 6.01
C PRO A 130 -12.07 -11.25 4.92
N SER A 131 -12.42 -10.54 3.87
CA SER A 131 -11.49 -10.19 2.77
C SER A 131 -10.37 -9.25 3.20
N TYR A 132 -10.49 -8.59 4.35
CA TYR A 132 -9.46 -7.71 4.91
C TYR A 132 -8.41 -8.44 5.73
N PHE A 133 -8.67 -9.70 6.09
CA PHE A 133 -7.69 -10.51 6.80
C PHE A 133 -6.68 -11.11 5.83
N ILE A 134 -5.44 -10.83 6.09
CA ILE A 134 -4.33 -11.45 5.36
C ILE A 134 -4.08 -12.81 6.03
N PRO A 135 -4.15 -13.94 5.30
CA PRO A 135 -3.73 -15.22 5.83
C PRO A 135 -2.32 -15.12 6.39
N GLY A 136 -2.09 -15.68 7.58
CA GLY A 136 -0.78 -15.63 8.23
C GLY A 136 0.30 -16.15 7.28
N SER A 137 1.10 -15.26 6.75
CA SER A 137 2.27 -15.63 5.96
C SER A 137 3.41 -15.93 6.91
N LYS A 138 3.96 -17.12 6.87
CA LYS A 138 5.30 -17.35 7.39
C LYS A 138 6.26 -16.65 6.43
N VAL A 139 6.54 -15.37 6.71
CA VAL A 139 7.64 -14.68 6.04
C VAL A 139 8.91 -15.28 6.63
N VAL A 140 9.44 -16.30 5.98
CA VAL A 140 10.79 -16.76 6.28
C VAL A 140 11.71 -15.69 5.69
N ASN A 141 12.39 -14.97 6.57
CA ASN A 141 13.45 -14.07 6.15
C ASN A 141 14.50 -14.91 5.42
N TRP A 142 14.91 -14.51 4.23
CA TRP A 142 15.87 -15.27 3.44
C TRP A 142 17.23 -15.45 4.17
N PHE A 143 17.55 -14.59 5.13
CA PHE A 143 18.72 -14.74 6.01
C PHE A 143 18.57 -15.84 7.06
N ASP A 144 17.33 -16.22 7.40
CA ASP A 144 17.04 -17.23 8.41
C ASP A 144 16.81 -18.63 7.79
N ARG A 145 16.91 -18.73 6.46
CA ARG A 145 16.83 -20.02 5.79
C ARG A 145 18.04 -20.86 6.15
N LYS A 146 17.80 -21.93 6.88
CA LYS A 146 18.74 -23.03 6.94
C LYS A 146 18.83 -23.65 5.54
N GLU A 147 20.05 -23.84 5.05
CA GLU A 147 20.30 -24.60 3.84
C GLU A 147 19.60 -25.96 3.98
N SER A 148 18.57 -26.21 3.21
CA SER A 148 17.99 -27.53 3.03
C SER A 148 18.59 -28.10 1.74
N GLU A 149 18.96 -29.36 1.76
CA GLU A 149 19.52 -30.07 0.58
C GLU A 149 18.57 -30.05 -0.62
N ASP A 150 17.28 -29.72 -0.41
CA ASP A 150 16.23 -29.60 -1.42
C ASP A 150 15.99 -28.17 -1.92
N ASP A 151 16.83 -27.20 -1.58
CA ASP A 151 16.63 -25.81 -2.02
C ASP A 151 17.17 -25.58 -3.43
N GLU A 152 16.34 -25.85 -4.43
CA GLU A 152 16.62 -25.67 -5.84
C GLU A 152 17.12 -24.23 -6.19
N PHE A 153 16.75 -23.24 -5.36
CA PHE A 153 17.24 -21.87 -5.52
C PHE A 153 18.73 -21.73 -5.19
N LEU A 154 19.21 -22.42 -4.15
CA LEU A 154 20.64 -22.44 -3.80
C LEU A 154 21.43 -23.21 -4.85
N SER A 155 20.87 -24.30 -5.39
CA SER A 155 21.51 -25.07 -6.46
C SER A 155 21.66 -24.23 -7.74
N ILE A 156 20.66 -23.43 -8.11
CA ILE A 156 20.73 -22.53 -9.27
C ILE A 156 21.81 -21.45 -9.06
N ASN A 157 21.88 -20.85 -7.88
CA ASN A 157 22.88 -19.83 -7.59
C ASN A 157 24.29 -20.40 -7.53
N SER A 158 24.48 -21.61 -7.01
CA SER A 158 25.78 -22.29 -7.04
C SER A 158 26.22 -22.62 -8.47
N THR A 159 25.29 -23.10 -9.29
CA THR A 159 25.54 -23.40 -10.71
C THR A 159 25.90 -22.15 -11.51
N LEU A 160 25.21 -21.01 -11.26
CA LEU A 160 25.56 -19.73 -11.89
C LEU A 160 26.92 -19.22 -11.46
N GLY A 161 27.29 -19.37 -10.19
CA GLY A 161 28.62 -19.04 -9.68
C GLY A 161 29.74 -19.90 -10.31
N GLU A 162 29.47 -21.18 -10.54
CA GLU A 162 30.41 -22.09 -11.23
C GLU A 162 30.55 -21.71 -12.71
N ILE A 163 29.47 -21.30 -13.39
CA ILE A 163 29.51 -20.83 -14.79
C ILE A 163 30.34 -19.55 -14.92
N GLU A 164 30.17 -18.59 -13.99
CA GLU A 164 30.96 -17.36 -13.99
C GLU A 164 32.44 -17.59 -13.70
N ALA A 165 32.78 -18.65 -12.99
CA ALA A 165 34.16 -19.02 -12.64
C ALA A 165 34.88 -19.78 -13.78
N THR A 166 34.17 -20.26 -14.81
CA THR A 166 34.75 -20.95 -15.96
C THR A 166 35.28 -19.94 -16.99
N GLU A 167 36.31 -20.36 -17.78
CA GLU A 167 36.86 -19.50 -18.84
C GLU A 167 35.83 -19.12 -19.92
N GLU A 168 34.80 -19.93 -20.11
CA GLU A 168 33.71 -19.65 -21.04
C GLU A 168 32.76 -18.54 -20.56
N GLY A 169 32.63 -18.33 -19.25
CA GLY A 169 31.85 -17.22 -18.66
C GLY A 169 32.55 -15.86 -18.70
N ARG A 170 33.79 -15.78 -19.22
CA ARG A 170 34.59 -14.55 -19.33
C ARG A 170 34.57 -13.89 -20.72
N LYS A 171 33.77 -14.38 -21.66
CA LYS A 171 33.68 -13.79 -23.00
C LYS A 171 32.50 -12.82 -23.13
#